data_60cd3fde47a5fe3bd38e722b2af7b0f1
#
_entry.id   60cd3fde47a5fe3bd38e722b2af7b0f1
#
_cell.length_a   1.000
_cell.length_b   1.000
_cell.length_c   1.000
_cell.angle_alpha   90.00
_cell.angle_beta   90.00
_cell.angle_gamma   90.00
#
_symmetry.space_group_name_H-M   'P 1'
#
loop_
_entity.id
_entity.type
_entity.pdbx_description
1 polymer ?
#
loop_
_entity_poly.entity_id
_entity_poly.type
_entity_poly.pdbx_seq_one_letter_code
_entity_poly.pdbx_strand_id
1 'polypeptide(L)'
;MKTELEKCLAGELFNGGDKVLADMTLNAKRLLKQLNETDYADTEQRKRIFHDLFGKMGEHVHIDIDFHCEYGKHIFIGDQVIINMNCTFVDNNIIEIGDNVLIASNVQIYTATHSTKLQERVVADWEAGEGIC
;
A
#
# COMPACT_ATOMS: atom_id res chain seq x y z
N MET A 1 13.37 16.16 15.16
CA MET A 1 12.23 15.26 15.55
C MET A 1 11.74 14.56 14.30
N LYS A 2 11.50 13.26 14.38
CA LYS A 2 10.98 12.48 13.26
C LYS A 2 9.50 12.80 13.00
N THR A 3 9.12 12.91 11.73
CA THR A 3 7.72 12.91 11.31
C THR A 3 7.09 11.53 11.52
N GLU A 4 5.76 11.43 11.49
CA GLU A 4 5.08 10.14 11.62
C GLU A 4 5.42 9.19 10.45
N LEU A 5 5.62 9.72 9.24
CA LEU A 5 6.12 8.95 8.11
C LEU A 5 7.53 8.40 8.34
N GLU A 6 8.44 9.21 8.88
CA GLU A 6 9.80 8.76 9.19
C GLU A 6 9.81 7.68 10.29
N LYS A 7 8.95 7.81 11.30
CA LYS A 7 8.76 6.76 12.32
C LYS A 7 8.25 5.46 11.70
N CYS A 8 7.22 5.57 10.85
CA CYS A 8 6.65 4.43 10.15
C CYS A 8 7.73 3.67 9.34
N LEU A 9 8.51 4.40 8.54
CA LEU A 9 9.59 3.82 7.74
C LEU A 9 10.75 3.26 8.57
N ALA A 10 10.95 3.79 9.78
CA ALA A 10 11.95 3.29 10.72
C ALA A 10 11.47 2.05 11.52
N GLY A 11 10.21 1.63 11.36
CA GLY A 11 9.63 0.54 12.14
C GLY A 11 9.33 0.91 13.59
N GLU A 12 9.18 2.20 13.87
CA GLU A 12 8.80 2.72 15.18
C GLU A 12 7.28 2.87 15.29
N LEU A 13 6.77 3.01 16.51
CA LEU A 13 5.36 3.36 16.72
C LEU A 13 5.07 4.74 16.09
N PHE A 14 4.02 4.81 15.31
CA PHE A 14 3.61 6.03 14.62
C PHE A 14 2.10 6.25 14.73
N ASN A 15 1.68 7.49 14.58
CA ASN A 15 0.26 7.85 14.53
C ASN A 15 -0.27 7.70 13.10
N GLY A 16 -1.04 6.64 12.84
CA GLY A 16 -1.66 6.38 11.53
C GLY A 16 -2.69 7.43 11.11
N GLY A 17 -3.19 8.26 12.04
CA GLY A 17 -4.08 9.39 11.77
C GLY A 17 -3.38 10.67 11.35
N ASP A 18 -2.04 10.68 11.27
CA ASP A 18 -1.28 11.85 10.78
C ASP A 18 -1.76 12.30 9.40
N LYS A 19 -1.80 13.62 9.21
CA LYS A 19 -2.33 14.20 7.97
C LYS A 19 -1.59 13.74 6.72
N VAL A 20 -0.27 13.61 6.76
CA VAL A 20 0.53 13.19 5.60
C VAL A 20 0.17 11.75 5.23
N LEU A 21 0.09 10.86 6.22
CA LEU A 21 -0.28 9.46 6.01
C LEU A 21 -1.73 9.33 5.53
N ALA A 22 -2.65 10.11 6.10
CA ALA A 22 -4.05 10.14 5.66
C ALA A 22 -4.18 10.62 4.20
N ASP A 23 -3.43 11.64 3.80
CA ASP A 23 -3.41 12.13 2.42
C ASP A 23 -2.85 11.05 1.45
N MET A 24 -1.83 10.29 1.86
CA MET A 24 -1.30 9.16 1.09
C MET A 24 -2.34 8.05 0.90
N THR A 25 -3.05 7.69 1.96
CA THR A 25 -4.16 6.72 1.88
C THR A 25 -5.26 7.22 0.93
N LEU A 26 -5.66 8.49 1.06
CA LEU A 26 -6.69 9.06 0.20
C LEU A 26 -6.30 9.05 -1.27
N ASN A 27 -5.05 9.38 -1.58
CA ASN A 27 -4.52 9.31 -2.95
C ASN A 27 -4.59 7.88 -3.50
N ALA A 28 -4.16 6.87 -2.73
CA ALA A 28 -4.24 5.48 -3.12
C ALA A 28 -5.69 5.04 -3.38
N LYS A 29 -6.63 5.40 -2.51
CA LYS A 29 -8.05 5.04 -2.68
C LYS A 29 -8.66 5.68 -3.94
N ARG A 30 -8.27 6.91 -4.28
CA ARG A 30 -8.71 7.56 -5.52
C ARG A 30 -8.20 6.82 -6.76
N LEU A 31 -6.92 6.45 -6.77
CA LEU A 31 -6.31 5.73 -7.89
C LEU A 31 -6.88 4.31 -8.02
N LEU A 32 -7.11 3.61 -6.92
CA LEU A 32 -7.75 2.29 -6.92
C LEU A 32 -9.20 2.35 -7.41
N LYS A 33 -9.94 3.42 -7.08
CA LYS A 33 -11.27 3.65 -7.64
C LYS A 33 -11.22 3.84 -9.16
N GLN A 34 -10.30 4.68 -9.65
CA GLN A 34 -10.10 4.87 -11.09
C GLN A 34 -9.76 3.55 -11.79
N LEU A 35 -8.90 2.74 -11.16
CA LEU A 35 -8.52 1.42 -11.68
C LEU A 35 -9.75 0.51 -11.83
N ASN A 36 -10.61 0.46 -10.82
CA ASN A 36 -11.81 -0.37 -10.81
C ASN A 36 -12.87 0.10 -11.83
N GLU A 37 -12.88 1.39 -12.17
CA GLU A 37 -13.76 1.98 -13.19
C GLU A 37 -13.19 1.87 -14.62
N THR A 38 -11.91 1.48 -14.76
CA THR A 38 -11.23 1.31 -16.06
C THR A 38 -11.50 -0.08 -16.60
N ASP A 39 -11.85 -0.15 -17.89
CA ASP A 39 -12.02 -1.44 -18.58
C ASP A 39 -10.74 -2.28 -18.45
N TYR A 40 -10.89 -3.55 -18.08
CA TYR A 40 -9.76 -4.46 -17.91
C TYR A 40 -8.92 -4.58 -19.20
N ALA A 41 -9.54 -4.47 -20.37
CA ALA A 41 -8.87 -4.51 -21.67
C ALA A 41 -8.09 -3.21 -21.99
N ASP A 42 -8.36 -2.11 -21.29
CA ASP A 42 -7.61 -0.86 -21.45
C ASP A 42 -6.28 -0.92 -20.67
N THR A 43 -5.35 -1.69 -21.20
CA THR A 43 -4.06 -1.96 -20.57
C THR A 43 -3.21 -0.70 -20.43
N GLU A 44 -3.31 0.25 -21.34
CA GLU A 44 -2.55 1.50 -21.29
C GLU A 44 -3.03 2.40 -20.15
N GLN A 45 -4.33 2.56 -19.97
CA GLN A 45 -4.88 3.35 -18.87
C GLN A 45 -4.58 2.68 -17.53
N ARG A 46 -4.73 1.36 -17.44
CA ARG A 46 -4.37 0.60 -16.24
C ARG A 46 -2.88 0.78 -15.88
N LYS A 47 -1.98 0.70 -16.86
CA LYS A 47 -0.55 0.91 -16.68
C LYS A 47 -0.25 2.31 -16.13
N ARG A 48 -0.89 3.35 -16.66
CA ARG A 48 -0.73 4.73 -16.15
C ARG A 48 -1.15 4.84 -14.68
N ILE A 49 -2.30 4.28 -14.32
CA ILE A 49 -2.78 4.31 -12.93
C ILE A 49 -1.79 3.60 -12.00
N PHE A 50 -1.25 2.46 -12.39
CA PHE A 50 -0.26 1.76 -11.58
C PHE A 50 1.05 2.55 -11.45
N HIS A 51 1.51 3.22 -12.49
CA HIS A 51 2.67 4.11 -12.41
C HIS A 51 2.44 5.30 -11.46
N ASP A 52 1.22 5.83 -11.42
CA ASP A 52 0.86 6.90 -10.49
C ASP A 52 0.71 6.39 -9.05
N LEU A 53 0.28 5.14 -8.87
CA LEU A 53 0.04 4.52 -7.57
C LEU A 53 1.33 4.07 -6.90
N PHE A 54 2.18 3.33 -7.61
CA PHE A 54 3.37 2.69 -7.03
C PHE A 54 4.56 3.65 -6.88
N GLY A 55 5.48 3.31 -5.98
CA GLY A 55 6.77 3.96 -5.89
C GLY A 55 7.64 3.69 -7.11
N LYS A 56 7.59 2.44 -7.62
CA LYS A 56 8.24 2.01 -8.86
C LYS A 56 7.51 0.81 -9.44
N MET A 57 7.38 0.78 -10.75
CA MET A 57 6.94 -0.40 -11.50
C MET A 57 7.82 -0.58 -12.72
N GLY A 58 8.39 -1.79 -12.86
CA GLY A 58 9.23 -2.17 -13.98
C GLY A 58 8.43 -2.48 -15.26
N GLU A 59 9.09 -3.11 -16.22
CA GLU A 59 8.49 -3.50 -17.49
C GLU A 59 7.88 -4.91 -17.42
N HIS A 60 6.89 -5.17 -18.26
CA HIS A 60 6.19 -6.46 -18.34
C HIS A 60 5.58 -6.91 -17.01
N VAL A 61 4.97 -5.96 -16.30
CA VAL A 61 4.25 -6.23 -15.06
C VAL A 61 2.76 -6.41 -15.37
N HIS A 62 2.21 -7.52 -14.92
CA HIS A 62 0.77 -7.79 -14.98
C HIS A 62 0.19 -7.85 -13.57
N ILE A 63 -0.86 -7.09 -13.33
CA ILE A 63 -1.59 -7.08 -12.05
C ILE A 63 -3.07 -7.28 -12.36
N ASP A 64 -3.61 -8.35 -11.81
CA ASP A 64 -5.01 -8.72 -11.98
C ASP A 64 -5.92 -7.91 -11.03
N ILE A 65 -7.20 -8.10 -11.15
CA ILE A 65 -8.24 -7.50 -10.29
C ILE A 65 -8.65 -8.53 -9.21
N ASP A 66 -9.07 -8.12 -8.04
CA ASP A 66 -8.92 -6.80 -7.46
C ASP A 66 -7.53 -6.66 -6.85
N PHE A 67 -6.97 -5.45 -6.89
CA PHE A 67 -5.73 -5.15 -6.19
C PHE A 67 -6.01 -4.10 -5.09
N HIS A 68 -5.43 -4.32 -3.91
CA HIS A 68 -5.61 -3.46 -2.75
C HIS A 68 -4.27 -3.11 -2.13
N CYS A 69 -4.10 -1.87 -1.70
CA CYS A 69 -2.94 -1.41 -0.96
C CYS A 69 -3.30 -0.27 0.00
N GLU A 70 -2.39 0.09 0.89
CA GLU A 70 -2.58 1.21 1.82
C GLU A 70 -2.19 2.53 1.17
N TYR A 71 -0.93 2.68 0.76
CA TYR A 71 -0.40 3.91 0.15
C TYR A 71 -0.06 3.75 -1.33
N GLY A 72 0.37 2.56 -1.72
CA GLY A 72 0.92 2.28 -3.05
C GLY A 72 2.35 2.80 -3.24
N LYS A 73 2.66 3.97 -2.70
CA LYS A 73 3.97 4.64 -2.87
C LYS A 73 5.15 3.88 -2.26
N HIS A 74 4.89 3.00 -1.32
CA HIS A 74 5.92 2.16 -0.71
C HIS A 74 6.05 0.78 -1.38
N ILE A 75 5.38 0.57 -2.50
CA ILE A 75 5.48 -0.66 -3.30
C ILE A 75 6.41 -0.41 -4.47
N PHE A 76 7.45 -1.23 -4.58
CA PHE A 76 8.47 -1.18 -5.62
C PHE A 76 8.50 -2.53 -6.33
N ILE A 77 8.17 -2.54 -7.63
CA ILE A 77 8.00 -3.75 -8.43
C ILE A 77 9.06 -3.76 -9.53
N GLY A 78 9.78 -4.87 -9.65
CA GLY A 78 10.76 -5.11 -10.70
C GLY A 78 10.13 -5.48 -12.05
N ASP A 79 10.93 -6.10 -12.91
CA ASP A 79 10.53 -6.49 -14.25
C ASP A 79 9.94 -7.91 -14.29
N GLN A 80 9.04 -8.17 -15.24
CA GLN A 80 8.47 -9.50 -15.49
C GLN A 80 7.77 -10.10 -14.26
N VAL A 81 6.94 -9.30 -13.60
CA VAL A 81 6.21 -9.68 -12.40
C VAL A 81 4.74 -9.93 -12.73
N ILE A 82 4.18 -11.00 -12.19
CA ILE A 82 2.76 -11.30 -12.27
C ILE A 82 2.18 -11.31 -10.86
N ILE A 83 1.16 -10.50 -10.64
CA ILE A 83 0.37 -10.47 -9.42
C ILE A 83 -1.05 -10.88 -9.79
N ASN A 84 -1.46 -12.05 -9.32
CA ASN A 84 -2.79 -12.59 -9.60
C ASN A 84 -3.87 -11.89 -8.79
N MET A 85 -5.13 -12.27 -9.03
CA MET A 85 -6.31 -11.60 -8.52
C MET A 85 -6.38 -11.54 -6.99
N ASN A 86 -7.02 -10.49 -6.52
CA ASN A 86 -7.41 -10.32 -5.12
C ASN A 86 -6.23 -10.32 -4.14
N CYS A 87 -5.13 -9.67 -4.52
CA CYS A 87 -3.97 -9.48 -3.65
C CYS A 87 -4.10 -8.19 -2.85
N THR A 88 -3.60 -8.21 -1.61
CA THR A 88 -3.61 -7.06 -0.70
C THR A 88 -2.21 -6.80 -0.15
N PHE A 89 -1.66 -5.63 -0.45
CA PHE A 89 -0.34 -5.20 0.04
C PHE A 89 -0.52 -4.00 0.97
N VAL A 90 -0.41 -4.25 2.27
CA VAL A 90 -0.49 -3.20 3.29
C VAL A 90 0.89 -2.60 3.46
N ASP A 91 1.18 -1.61 2.63
CA ASP A 91 2.48 -0.98 2.44
C ASP A 91 2.67 0.26 3.33
N ASN A 92 2.41 0.13 4.63
CA ASN A 92 2.78 1.19 5.57
C ASN A 92 4.30 1.38 5.57
N ASN A 93 5.06 0.30 5.47
CA ASN A 93 6.48 0.32 5.19
C ASN A 93 6.75 -0.25 3.78
N ILE A 94 8.01 -0.28 3.37
CA ILE A 94 8.43 -0.65 2.03
C ILE A 94 8.17 -2.13 1.75
N ILE A 95 7.59 -2.42 0.58
CA ILE A 95 7.46 -3.74 -0.03
C ILE A 95 8.24 -3.71 -1.35
N GLU A 96 9.26 -4.53 -1.44
CA GLU A 96 10.05 -4.72 -2.66
C GLU A 96 9.75 -6.08 -3.29
N ILE A 97 9.32 -6.06 -4.54
CA ILE A 97 9.09 -7.25 -5.38
C ILE A 97 10.20 -7.27 -6.44
N GLY A 98 11.05 -8.29 -6.41
CA GLY A 98 12.13 -8.43 -7.37
C GLY A 98 11.65 -8.81 -8.78
N ASP A 99 12.60 -9.02 -9.70
CA ASP A 99 12.30 -9.42 -11.06
C ASP A 99 11.84 -10.90 -11.13
N ASN A 100 11.04 -11.24 -12.13
CA ASN A 100 10.58 -12.61 -12.41
C ASN A 100 9.80 -13.26 -11.25
N VAL A 101 9.04 -12.45 -10.50
CA VAL A 101 8.23 -12.94 -9.37
C VAL A 101 6.81 -13.23 -9.82
N LEU A 102 6.29 -14.38 -9.40
CA LEU A 102 4.90 -14.78 -9.57
C LEU A 102 4.22 -14.79 -8.20
N ILE A 103 3.17 -13.99 -8.05
CA ILE A 103 2.37 -13.92 -6.83
C ILE A 103 0.99 -14.52 -7.12
N ALA A 104 0.63 -15.56 -6.37
CA ALA A 104 -0.64 -16.24 -6.52
C ALA A 104 -1.82 -15.40 -6.06
N SER A 105 -3.03 -15.81 -6.42
CA SER A 105 -4.28 -15.17 -6.00
C SER A 105 -4.44 -15.19 -4.47
N ASN A 106 -5.07 -14.14 -3.93
CA ASN A 106 -5.36 -13.98 -2.49
C ASN A 106 -4.11 -13.89 -1.59
N VAL A 107 -2.95 -13.56 -2.13
CA VAL A 107 -1.75 -13.31 -1.32
C VAL A 107 -1.88 -11.96 -0.61
N GLN A 108 -1.54 -11.97 0.67
CA GLN A 108 -1.56 -10.78 1.52
C GLN A 108 -0.18 -10.54 2.09
N ILE A 109 0.32 -9.30 1.97
CA ILE A 109 1.60 -8.85 2.52
C ILE A 109 1.32 -7.68 3.45
N TYR A 110 1.63 -7.83 4.73
CA TYR A 110 1.44 -6.79 5.74
C TYR A 110 2.77 -6.32 6.29
N THR A 111 3.02 -5.01 6.24
CA THR A 111 4.21 -4.39 6.83
C THR A 111 3.91 -3.65 8.13
N ALA A 112 2.65 -3.57 8.53
CA ALA A 112 2.21 -2.95 9.78
C ALA A 112 1.49 -3.95 10.66
N THR A 113 1.61 -3.76 11.96
CA THR A 113 0.91 -4.55 12.98
C THR A 113 0.62 -3.65 14.19
N HIS A 114 -0.24 -4.13 15.08
CA HIS A 114 -0.51 -3.48 16.35
C HIS A 114 0.16 -4.23 17.49
N SER A 115 0.49 -3.52 18.57
CA SER A 115 1.04 -4.17 19.76
C SER A 115 0.09 -5.26 20.28
N THR A 116 0.67 -6.37 20.72
CA THR A 116 -0.06 -7.44 21.42
C THR A 116 -0.32 -7.12 22.88
N LYS A 117 0.36 -6.09 23.43
CA LYS A 117 0.15 -5.63 24.78
C LYS A 117 -1.02 -4.64 24.83
N LEU A 118 -2.00 -4.92 25.66
CA LEU A 118 -3.21 -4.13 25.78
C LEU A 118 -2.94 -2.64 26.05
N GLN A 119 -2.00 -2.35 26.96
CA GLN A 119 -1.67 -0.98 27.36
C GLN A 119 -1.03 -0.15 26.24
N GLU A 120 -0.36 -0.79 25.30
CA GLU A 120 0.24 -0.15 24.14
C GLU A 120 -0.75 -0.07 22.98
N ARG A 121 -1.68 -1.04 22.87
CA ARG A 121 -2.62 -1.15 21.79
C ARG A 121 -3.82 -0.20 21.92
N VAL A 122 -4.24 0.13 23.13
CA VAL A 122 -5.44 0.92 23.41
C VAL A 122 -5.08 2.32 23.91
N VAL A 123 -4.12 2.96 23.26
CA VAL A 123 -3.71 4.35 23.54
C VAL A 123 -4.17 5.31 22.43
N ALA A 124 -5.30 4.99 21.78
CA ALA A 124 -5.86 5.85 20.76
C ALA A 124 -6.78 6.90 21.39
N ASP A 125 -6.64 8.13 20.99
CA ASP A 125 -7.63 9.17 21.23
C ASP A 125 -8.58 9.27 20.02
N TRP A 126 -9.69 8.57 20.13
CA TRP A 126 -10.68 8.51 19.06
C TRP A 126 -11.39 9.85 18.80
N GLU A 127 -11.48 10.72 19.80
CA GLU A 127 -12.07 12.05 19.64
C GLU A 127 -11.13 13.00 18.92
N ALA A 128 -9.82 12.88 19.16
CA ALA A 128 -8.80 13.61 18.42
C ALA A 128 -8.48 13.00 17.06
N GLY A 129 -9.01 11.81 16.74
CA GLY A 129 -8.69 11.07 15.51
C GLY A 129 -7.29 10.44 15.54
N GLU A 130 -6.71 10.25 16.69
CA GLU A 130 -5.39 9.68 16.87
C GLU A 130 -5.48 8.16 17.08
N GLY A 131 -4.83 7.41 16.21
CA GLY A 131 -4.64 5.96 16.33
C GLY A 131 -3.17 5.60 16.25
N ILE A 132 -2.74 4.63 17.04
CA ILE A 132 -1.34 4.17 17.04
C ILE A 132 -1.26 2.79 16.37
N CYS A 133 -0.37 2.68 15.38
CA CYS A 133 -0.03 1.45 14.67
C CYS A 133 1.41 1.03 15.00
#